data_e289901dd6e43df86ad57bf97950c5a8
#
_entry.id   e289901dd6e43df86ad57bf97950c5a8
#
_cell.length_a   1.000
_cell.length_b   1.000
_cell.length_c   1.000
_cell.angle_alpha   90.00
_cell.angle_beta   90.00
_cell.angle_gamma   90.00
#
_symmetry.space_group_name_H-M   'P 1'
#
loop_
_entity.id
_entity.type
_entity.pdbx_description
1 polymer ?
#
loop_
_entity_poly.entity_id
_entity_poly.type
_entity_poly.pdbx_seq_one_letter_code
_entity_poly.pdbx_strand_id
1 'polypeptide(L)'
;GCGACSDACPTAAIVDAARVGAPAPQHWTRTVCPYCGVGCELELGGADDRLVATRPAIDAAVNRGHACAKGRYALGYVEAPGRETRPLLRDGSGWRAVEWPQAIAAAAAGLRRIRERHGADAIGVLASSRATNEENFLTQKFARVALGTHNVDCCARVCHAPSAVAMQRMLGTGAATSSYDDIERAAALLVVGANALDCHPVVGARIRQRAQ
;
A
#
# COMPACT_ATOMS: atom_id res chain seq x y z
N GLY A 1 -5.19 -4.38 -20.14
CA GLY A 1 -6.39 -4.99 -19.59
C GLY A 1 -6.50 -4.85 -18.09
N CYS A 2 -7.64 -4.33 -17.60
CA CYS A 2 -7.89 -4.20 -16.16
C CYS A 2 -8.60 -5.42 -15.55
N GLY A 3 -9.10 -6.37 -16.39
CA GLY A 3 -9.83 -7.56 -15.96
C GLY A 3 -11.31 -7.33 -15.60
N ALA A 4 -11.86 -6.15 -15.83
CA ALA A 4 -13.28 -5.88 -15.58
C ALA A 4 -14.23 -6.80 -16.39
N CYS A 5 -13.78 -7.25 -17.54
CA CYS A 5 -14.52 -8.23 -18.36
C CYS A 5 -14.75 -9.56 -17.63
N SER A 6 -13.78 -10.01 -16.83
CA SER A 6 -13.91 -11.23 -16.03
C SER A 6 -14.97 -11.08 -14.94
N ASP A 7 -15.02 -9.93 -14.27
CA ASP A 7 -16.03 -9.69 -13.24
C ASP A 7 -17.45 -9.50 -13.81
N ALA A 8 -17.54 -8.91 -15.00
CA ALA A 8 -18.80 -8.63 -15.66
C ALA A 8 -19.37 -9.85 -16.44
N CYS A 9 -18.59 -10.93 -16.59
CA CYS A 9 -19.01 -12.07 -17.39
C CYS A 9 -19.96 -12.98 -16.58
N PRO A 10 -21.26 -13.04 -16.91
CA PRO A 10 -22.23 -13.81 -16.12
C PRO A 10 -22.06 -15.33 -16.34
N THR A 11 -21.40 -15.75 -17.43
CA THR A 11 -21.23 -17.16 -17.78
C THR A 11 -19.85 -17.70 -17.41
N ALA A 12 -18.98 -16.88 -16.79
CA ALA A 12 -17.58 -17.21 -16.48
C ALA A 12 -16.78 -17.68 -17.73
N ALA A 13 -17.13 -17.19 -18.92
CA ALA A 13 -16.40 -17.48 -20.15
C ALA A 13 -15.00 -16.83 -20.17
N ILE A 14 -14.81 -15.78 -19.37
CA ILE A 14 -13.53 -15.11 -19.16
C ILE A 14 -13.19 -15.23 -17.68
N VAL A 15 -12.12 -15.96 -17.39
CA VAL A 15 -11.63 -16.17 -16.02
C VAL A 15 -10.15 -15.80 -15.92
N ASP A 16 -9.72 -15.44 -14.72
CA ASP A 16 -8.30 -15.29 -14.41
C ASP A 16 -7.62 -16.66 -14.50
N ALA A 17 -6.58 -16.78 -15.33
CA ALA A 17 -5.84 -18.02 -15.51
C ALA A 17 -5.25 -18.58 -14.21
N ALA A 18 -4.86 -17.69 -13.27
CA ALA A 18 -4.35 -18.09 -11.96
C ALA A 18 -5.43 -18.73 -11.06
N ARG A 19 -6.71 -18.54 -11.39
CA ARG A 19 -7.84 -19.14 -10.66
C ARG A 19 -8.30 -20.47 -11.22
N VAL A 20 -7.80 -20.85 -12.41
CA VAL A 20 -8.14 -22.15 -13.00
C VAL A 20 -7.53 -23.26 -12.15
N GLY A 21 -8.37 -24.11 -11.58
CA GLY A 21 -7.95 -25.16 -10.65
C GLY A 21 -7.65 -24.72 -9.22
N ALA A 22 -7.74 -23.42 -8.90
CA ALA A 22 -7.62 -22.95 -7.54
C ALA A 22 -8.86 -23.35 -6.71
N PRO A 23 -8.74 -23.62 -5.41
CA PRO A 23 -9.88 -23.89 -4.54
C PRO A 23 -10.82 -22.69 -4.49
N ALA A 24 -12.11 -22.94 -4.25
CA ALA A 24 -13.06 -21.87 -4.02
C ALA A 24 -12.72 -21.17 -2.69
N PRO A 25 -12.86 -19.84 -2.61
CA PRO A 25 -12.67 -19.13 -1.34
C PRO A 25 -13.63 -19.64 -0.27
N GLN A 26 -13.11 -19.95 0.90
CA GLN A 26 -13.88 -20.37 2.08
C GLN A 26 -14.42 -19.15 2.85
N HIS A 27 -13.72 -18.04 2.77
CA HIS A 27 -14.11 -16.76 3.38
C HIS A 27 -13.61 -15.59 2.55
N TRP A 28 -14.23 -14.42 2.77
CA TRP A 28 -13.81 -13.16 2.15
C TRP A 28 -13.50 -12.13 3.22
N THR A 29 -12.37 -11.45 3.07
CA THR A 29 -11.94 -10.38 3.98
C THR A 29 -11.80 -9.08 3.19
N ARG A 30 -12.50 -8.04 3.65
CA ARG A 30 -12.42 -6.70 3.04
C ARG A 30 -11.16 -5.98 3.50
N THR A 31 -10.49 -5.33 2.58
CA THR A 31 -9.26 -4.58 2.83
C THR A 31 -9.08 -3.44 1.82
N VAL A 32 -8.12 -2.57 2.08
CA VAL A 32 -7.74 -1.51 1.14
C VAL A 32 -6.57 -1.98 0.29
N CYS A 33 -6.63 -1.69 -1.01
CA CYS A 33 -5.57 -2.01 -1.97
C CYS A 33 -4.25 -1.30 -1.58
N PRO A 34 -3.11 -2.02 -1.49
CA PRO A 34 -1.85 -1.44 -1.02
C PRO A 34 -1.05 -0.70 -2.10
N TYR A 35 -1.53 -0.64 -3.36
CA TYR A 35 -0.69 -0.19 -4.47
C TYR A 35 -0.60 1.31 -4.65
N CYS A 36 -1.71 2.02 -4.69
CA CYS A 36 -1.69 3.47 -4.90
C CYS A 36 -2.65 4.21 -3.97
N GLY A 37 -2.54 5.52 -3.94
CA GLY A 37 -3.31 6.38 -3.04
C GLY A 37 -4.81 6.54 -3.38
N VAL A 38 -5.33 5.80 -4.36
CA VAL A 38 -6.77 5.84 -4.69
C VAL A 38 -7.63 5.33 -3.54
N GLY A 39 -7.14 4.32 -2.79
CA GLY A 39 -7.90 3.77 -1.67
C GLY A 39 -9.00 2.79 -2.08
N CYS A 40 -8.81 2.08 -3.20
CA CYS A 40 -9.76 1.05 -3.64
C CYS A 40 -9.93 -0.03 -2.58
N GLU A 41 -11.16 -0.40 -2.29
CA GLU A 41 -11.46 -1.54 -1.44
C GLU A 41 -11.58 -2.81 -2.25
N LEU A 42 -10.94 -3.85 -1.75
CA LEU A 42 -10.90 -5.19 -2.32
C LEU A 42 -11.45 -6.20 -1.31
N GLU A 43 -11.96 -7.28 -1.81
CA GLU A 43 -12.26 -8.48 -1.04
C GLU A 43 -11.23 -9.57 -1.41
N LEU A 44 -10.53 -10.06 -0.39
CA LEU A 44 -9.55 -11.13 -0.50
C LEU A 44 -10.20 -12.45 -0.12
N GLY A 45 -10.22 -13.38 -1.04
CA GLY A 45 -10.74 -14.73 -0.84
C GLY A 45 -9.65 -15.65 -0.32
N GLY A 46 -9.84 -16.18 0.87
CA GLY A 46 -8.93 -17.13 1.53
C GLY A 46 -9.46 -18.55 1.53
N ALA A 47 -8.56 -19.51 1.38
CA ALA A 47 -8.79 -20.95 1.59
C ALA A 47 -7.49 -21.57 2.11
N ASP A 48 -7.57 -22.38 3.18
CA ASP A 48 -6.44 -23.11 3.75
C ASP A 48 -5.21 -22.22 4.04
N ASP A 49 -5.45 -21.07 4.69
CA ASP A 49 -4.46 -20.02 4.98
C ASP A 49 -3.76 -19.41 3.74
N ARG A 50 -4.34 -19.58 2.57
CA ARG A 50 -3.81 -19.06 1.31
C ARG A 50 -4.75 -18.05 0.68
N LEU A 51 -4.16 -17.06 -0.04
CA LEU A 51 -4.90 -16.13 -0.87
C LEU A 51 -5.21 -16.78 -2.23
N VAL A 52 -6.48 -17.14 -2.45
CA VAL A 52 -6.88 -17.86 -3.67
C VAL A 52 -7.66 -17.00 -4.66
N ALA A 53 -8.17 -15.84 -4.23
CA ALA A 53 -8.94 -14.95 -5.09
C ALA A 53 -8.88 -13.50 -4.62
N THR A 54 -9.08 -12.59 -5.55
CA THR A 54 -9.24 -11.16 -5.27
C THR A 54 -10.36 -10.61 -6.16
N ARG A 55 -11.22 -9.78 -5.59
CA ARG A 55 -12.23 -9.03 -6.35
C ARG A 55 -12.42 -7.63 -5.78
N PRO A 56 -12.93 -6.66 -6.56
CA PRO A 56 -13.29 -5.36 -6.03
C PRO A 56 -14.53 -5.47 -5.13
N ALA A 57 -14.57 -4.69 -4.04
CA ALA A 57 -15.77 -4.55 -3.25
C ALA A 57 -16.81 -3.73 -4.03
N ILE A 58 -18.00 -4.31 -4.26
CA ILE A 58 -19.04 -3.71 -5.13
C ILE A 58 -19.60 -2.43 -4.54
N ASP A 59 -19.81 -2.42 -3.23
CA ASP A 59 -20.42 -1.31 -2.46
C ASP A 59 -19.38 -0.29 -1.95
N ALA A 60 -18.11 -0.41 -2.37
CA ALA A 60 -17.06 0.50 -1.96
C ALA A 60 -17.30 1.92 -2.48
N ALA A 61 -17.23 2.91 -1.60
CA ALA A 61 -17.47 4.32 -1.94
C ALA A 61 -16.45 4.87 -2.97
N VAL A 62 -15.18 4.44 -2.87
CA VAL A 62 -14.10 4.95 -3.71
C VAL A 62 -14.13 4.32 -5.10
N ASN A 63 -14.12 3.01 -5.19
CA ASN A 63 -13.94 2.29 -6.46
C ASN A 63 -15.22 1.65 -7.02
N ARG A 64 -16.33 1.62 -6.29
CA ARG A 64 -17.67 1.23 -6.76
C ARG A 64 -17.63 -0.04 -7.63
N GLY A 65 -17.04 -1.11 -7.11
CA GLY A 65 -16.92 -2.37 -7.83
C GLY A 65 -15.84 -2.42 -8.92
N HIS A 66 -15.01 -1.39 -9.05
CA HIS A 66 -13.90 -1.37 -10.00
C HIS A 66 -12.55 -1.68 -9.32
N ALA A 67 -11.66 -2.34 -10.05
CA ALA A 67 -10.25 -2.48 -9.69
C ALA A 67 -9.40 -2.47 -10.95
N CYS A 68 -8.19 -1.93 -10.83
CA CYS A 68 -7.20 -2.04 -11.91
C CYS A 68 -6.46 -3.39 -11.86
N ALA A 69 -5.64 -3.65 -12.87
CA ALA A 69 -4.86 -4.89 -12.95
C ALA A 69 -4.00 -5.16 -11.71
N LYS A 70 -3.44 -4.12 -11.09
CA LYS A 70 -2.59 -4.27 -9.89
C LYS A 70 -3.39 -4.84 -8.71
N GLY A 71 -4.51 -4.21 -8.35
CA GLY A 71 -5.35 -4.67 -7.25
C GLY A 71 -6.00 -6.02 -7.51
N ARG A 72 -6.22 -6.35 -8.78
CA ARG A 72 -6.89 -7.59 -9.19
C ARG A 72 -5.95 -8.78 -9.27
N TYR A 73 -4.74 -8.61 -9.81
CA TYR A 73 -3.86 -9.72 -10.17
C TYR A 73 -2.50 -9.70 -9.49
N ALA A 74 -2.07 -8.60 -8.89
CA ALA A 74 -0.70 -8.46 -8.43
C ALA A 74 -0.52 -8.67 -6.91
N LEU A 75 -1.45 -9.35 -6.23
CA LEU A 75 -1.34 -9.67 -4.80
C LEU A 75 -0.63 -11.00 -4.51
N GLY A 76 -0.28 -11.77 -5.55
CA GLY A 76 0.43 -13.04 -5.41
C GLY A 76 1.81 -12.94 -4.75
N TYR A 77 2.39 -11.74 -4.62
CA TYR A 77 3.64 -11.53 -3.89
C TYR A 77 3.56 -11.95 -2.42
N VAL A 78 2.36 -12.00 -1.85
CA VAL A 78 2.14 -12.42 -0.46
C VAL A 78 2.62 -13.85 -0.24
N GLU A 79 2.48 -14.69 -1.25
CA GLU A 79 2.85 -16.12 -1.23
C GLU A 79 3.99 -16.45 -2.21
N ALA A 80 4.76 -15.45 -2.62
CA ALA A 80 5.88 -15.66 -3.55
C ALA A 80 6.90 -16.65 -2.95
N PRO A 81 7.40 -17.63 -3.73
CA PRO A 81 8.32 -18.65 -3.23
C PRO A 81 9.62 -18.12 -2.61
N GLY A 82 10.03 -16.91 -3.00
CA GLY A 82 11.21 -16.23 -2.45
C GLY A 82 10.92 -15.28 -1.30
N ARG A 83 9.70 -15.30 -0.74
CA ARG A 83 9.35 -14.43 0.38
C ARG A 83 9.98 -14.93 1.67
N GLU A 84 10.76 -14.07 2.31
CA GLU A 84 11.34 -14.37 3.63
C GLU A 84 10.23 -14.38 4.69
N THR A 85 10.07 -15.50 5.37
CA THR A 85 9.06 -15.70 6.42
C THR A 85 9.66 -15.76 7.81
N ARG A 86 11.01 -15.78 7.92
CA ARG A 86 11.76 -15.83 9.19
C ARG A 86 12.80 -14.72 9.24
N PRO A 87 13.09 -14.17 10.42
CA PRO A 87 14.17 -13.21 10.56
C PRO A 87 15.53 -13.82 10.22
N LEU A 88 16.39 -13.01 9.62
CA LEU A 88 17.74 -13.37 9.24
C LEU A 88 18.76 -12.52 10.00
N LEU A 89 19.79 -13.13 10.53
CA LEU A 89 20.98 -12.44 11.05
C LEU A 89 22.16 -12.72 10.16
N ARG A 90 23.00 -11.69 9.97
CA ARG A 90 24.24 -11.84 9.24
C ARG A 90 25.20 -12.76 10.00
N ASP A 91 25.77 -13.72 9.29
CA ASP A 91 26.76 -14.67 9.81
C ASP A 91 27.92 -14.77 8.82
N GLY A 92 29.02 -14.06 9.13
CA GLY A 92 30.10 -13.88 8.18
C GLY A 92 29.65 -13.21 6.87
N SER A 93 29.85 -13.89 5.75
CA SER A 93 29.39 -13.44 4.42
C SER A 93 27.95 -13.85 4.09
N GLY A 94 27.33 -14.68 4.93
CA GLY A 94 25.99 -15.24 4.69
C GLY A 94 24.92 -14.70 5.62
N TRP A 95 23.77 -15.35 5.57
CA TRP A 95 22.61 -15.09 6.42
C TRP A 95 22.15 -16.38 7.09
N ARG A 96 21.81 -16.30 8.37
CA ARG A 96 21.28 -17.41 9.15
C ARG A 96 19.90 -17.08 9.66
N ALA A 97 18.93 -17.96 9.39
CA ALA A 97 17.59 -17.86 9.94
C ALA A 97 17.62 -18.01 11.46
N VAL A 98 16.87 -17.17 12.15
CA VAL A 98 16.77 -17.15 13.62
C VAL A 98 15.32 -16.99 14.05
N GLU A 99 15.06 -17.22 15.34
CA GLU A 99 13.77 -16.91 15.93
C GLU A 99 13.63 -15.42 16.25
N TRP A 100 12.39 -14.93 16.31
CA TRP A 100 12.10 -13.51 16.57
C TRP A 100 12.76 -12.96 17.84
N PRO A 101 12.77 -13.65 19.00
CA PRO A 101 13.44 -13.13 20.19
C PRO A 101 14.94 -12.85 19.96
N GLN A 102 15.62 -13.70 19.21
CA GLN A 102 17.04 -13.52 18.89
C GLN A 102 17.26 -12.31 17.96
N ALA A 103 16.41 -12.16 16.93
CA ALA A 103 16.49 -11.04 16.01
C ALA A 103 16.24 -9.71 16.73
N ILE A 104 15.21 -9.64 17.56
CA ILE A 104 14.86 -8.46 18.36
C ILE A 104 15.99 -8.12 19.34
N ALA A 105 16.54 -9.10 20.04
CA ALA A 105 17.65 -8.88 20.96
C ALA A 105 18.89 -8.33 20.25
N ALA A 106 19.23 -8.86 19.07
CA ALA A 106 20.36 -8.39 18.27
C ALA A 106 20.14 -6.93 17.77
N ALA A 107 18.96 -6.62 17.28
CA ALA A 107 18.60 -5.27 16.85
C ALA A 107 18.65 -4.28 18.02
N ALA A 108 18.04 -4.62 19.17
CA ALA A 108 18.04 -3.80 20.36
C ALA A 108 19.48 -3.55 20.90
N ALA A 109 20.31 -4.59 20.93
CA ALA A 109 21.72 -4.44 21.33
C ALA A 109 22.51 -3.53 20.37
N GLY A 110 22.27 -3.66 19.07
CA GLY A 110 22.88 -2.79 18.05
C GLY A 110 22.49 -1.33 18.22
N LEU A 111 21.21 -1.03 18.35
CA LEU A 111 20.68 0.33 18.55
C LEU A 111 21.19 0.95 19.86
N ARG A 112 21.18 0.17 20.95
CA ARG A 112 21.69 0.59 22.25
C ARG A 112 23.16 0.97 22.17
N ARG A 113 24.01 0.14 21.56
CA ARG A 113 25.43 0.39 21.37
C ARG A 113 25.70 1.68 20.57
N ILE A 114 24.93 1.95 19.51
CA ILE A 114 25.06 3.18 18.73
C ILE A 114 24.65 4.38 19.58
N ARG A 115 23.52 4.30 20.27
CA ARG A 115 23.03 5.37 21.14
C ARG A 115 24.04 5.71 22.28
N GLU A 116 24.61 4.69 22.92
CA GLU A 116 25.61 4.87 23.99
C GLU A 116 26.92 5.50 23.50
N ARG A 117 27.33 5.13 22.29
CA ARG A 117 28.60 5.60 21.71
C ARG A 117 28.51 6.98 21.03
N HIS A 118 27.38 7.26 20.38
CA HIS A 118 27.25 8.40 19.47
C HIS A 118 26.06 9.32 19.79
N GLY A 119 25.28 9.00 20.79
CA GLY A 119 24.05 9.73 21.14
C GLY A 119 22.82 9.26 20.34
N ALA A 120 21.66 9.68 20.78
CA ALA A 120 20.36 9.32 20.17
C ALA A 120 20.22 9.86 18.74
N ASP A 121 20.76 11.04 18.46
CA ASP A 121 20.64 11.70 17.15
C ASP A 121 21.54 11.07 16.06
N ALA A 122 22.38 10.10 16.41
CA ALA A 122 23.08 9.26 15.46
C ALA A 122 22.17 8.18 14.84
N ILE A 123 20.92 8.06 15.33
CA ILE A 123 19.93 7.11 14.83
C ILE A 123 18.84 7.88 14.07
N GLY A 124 18.60 7.47 12.83
CA GLY A 124 17.46 7.93 12.03
C GLY A 124 16.47 6.79 11.76
N VAL A 125 15.19 7.12 11.70
CA VAL A 125 14.11 6.17 11.44
C VAL A 125 13.35 6.60 10.19
N LEU A 126 13.25 5.70 9.22
CA LEU A 126 12.49 5.92 7.98
C LEU A 126 11.21 5.09 8.00
N ALA A 127 10.09 5.77 7.99
CA ALA A 127 8.76 5.19 7.85
C ALA A 127 8.33 5.14 6.36
N SER A 128 7.13 4.70 6.09
CA SER A 128 6.64 4.54 4.72
C SER A 128 5.17 4.93 4.59
N SER A 129 4.81 5.56 3.48
CA SER A 129 3.41 5.75 3.08
C SER A 129 2.70 4.43 2.69
N ARG A 130 3.46 3.34 2.58
CA ARG A 130 2.94 1.98 2.33
C ARG A 130 2.67 1.21 3.61
N ALA A 131 3.12 1.70 4.75
CA ALA A 131 2.80 1.18 6.07
C ALA A 131 1.41 1.65 6.53
N THR A 132 0.79 0.92 7.43
CA THR A 132 -0.47 1.35 8.04
C THR A 132 -0.29 2.57 8.94
N ASN A 133 -1.37 3.23 9.30
CA ASN A 133 -1.33 4.35 10.25
C ASN A 133 -0.78 3.91 11.61
N GLU A 134 -1.13 2.70 12.04
CA GLU A 134 -0.67 2.10 13.30
C GLU A 134 0.83 1.85 13.27
N GLU A 135 1.36 1.30 12.19
CA GLU A 135 2.80 1.09 12.02
C GLU A 135 3.57 2.41 12.00
N ASN A 136 3.08 3.42 11.30
CA ASN A 136 3.70 4.75 11.27
C ASN A 136 3.65 5.43 12.65
N PHE A 137 2.53 5.30 13.38
CA PHE A 137 2.42 5.81 14.74
C PHE A 137 3.41 5.10 15.69
N LEU A 138 3.46 3.78 15.66
CA LEU A 138 4.38 2.99 16.49
C LEU A 138 5.84 3.28 16.15
N THR A 139 6.15 3.48 14.88
CA THR A 139 7.50 3.85 14.42
C THR A 139 7.93 5.20 15.01
N GLN A 140 7.08 6.22 14.97
CA GLN A 140 7.36 7.52 15.60
C GLN A 140 7.47 7.41 17.11
N LYS A 141 6.56 6.66 17.75
CA LYS A 141 6.59 6.42 19.20
C LYS A 141 7.88 5.73 19.62
N PHE A 142 8.29 4.71 18.88
CA PHE A 142 9.55 3.99 19.13
C PHE A 142 10.77 4.92 19.01
N ALA A 143 10.85 5.73 17.97
CA ALA A 143 11.94 6.68 17.80
C ALA A 143 12.04 7.66 18.96
N ARG A 144 10.92 8.29 19.33
CA ARG A 144 10.90 9.34 20.36
C ARG A 144 11.05 8.80 21.77
N VAL A 145 10.36 7.71 22.10
CA VAL A 145 10.30 7.18 23.48
C VAL A 145 11.44 6.21 23.76
N ALA A 146 11.70 5.25 22.85
CA ALA A 146 12.71 4.22 23.08
C ALA A 146 14.12 4.66 22.67
N LEU A 147 14.26 5.31 21.50
CA LEU A 147 15.56 5.76 21.00
C LEU A 147 15.94 7.16 21.50
N GLY A 148 14.97 8.02 21.79
CA GLY A 148 15.19 9.39 22.26
C GLY A 148 15.59 10.36 21.15
N THR A 149 15.17 10.09 19.90
CA THR A 149 15.48 10.94 18.74
C THR A 149 14.22 11.43 18.05
N HIS A 150 14.32 12.61 17.41
CA HIS A 150 13.29 13.18 16.53
C HIS A 150 13.63 12.97 15.04
N ASN A 151 14.70 12.25 14.71
CA ASN A 151 15.13 11.97 13.35
C ASN A 151 14.22 10.91 12.72
N VAL A 152 12.99 11.30 12.41
CA VAL A 152 11.98 10.45 11.77
C VAL A 152 11.52 11.12 10.49
N ASP A 153 11.57 10.38 9.39
CA ASP A 153 11.06 10.85 8.10
C ASP A 153 10.42 9.69 7.32
N CYS A 154 9.90 9.97 6.15
CA CYS A 154 9.31 8.96 5.28
C CYS A 154 9.50 9.32 3.80
N CYS A 155 9.09 8.42 2.91
CA CYS A 155 9.16 8.61 1.46
C CYS A 155 8.47 9.90 0.97
N ALA A 156 7.51 10.45 1.70
CA ALA A 156 6.81 11.69 1.34
C ALA A 156 7.77 12.90 1.21
N ARG A 157 8.91 12.90 1.89
CA ARG A 157 9.92 13.96 1.83
C ARG A 157 10.34 14.28 0.40
N VAL A 158 10.60 13.27 -0.40
CA VAL A 158 11.01 13.43 -1.81
C VAL A 158 9.86 13.22 -2.80
N CYS A 159 8.77 12.60 -2.36
CA CYS A 159 7.64 12.26 -3.22
C CYS A 159 6.72 13.47 -3.46
N HIS A 160 6.14 14.02 -2.39
CA HIS A 160 5.11 15.06 -2.53
C HIS A 160 5.25 16.23 -1.53
N ALA A 161 6.31 16.33 -0.74
CA ALA A 161 6.50 17.44 0.18
C ALA A 161 6.41 18.82 -0.51
N PRO A 162 7.01 19.04 -1.71
CA PRO A 162 6.81 20.30 -2.45
C PRO A 162 5.35 20.58 -2.78
N SER A 163 4.60 19.57 -3.21
CA SER A 163 3.16 19.70 -3.51
C SER A 163 2.36 19.99 -2.25
N ALA A 164 2.65 19.31 -1.14
CA ALA A 164 1.99 19.55 0.14
C ALA A 164 2.22 20.99 0.64
N VAL A 165 3.45 21.49 0.52
CA VAL A 165 3.78 22.89 0.88
C VAL A 165 3.05 23.88 -0.02
N ALA A 166 3.01 23.63 -1.33
CA ALA A 166 2.29 24.48 -2.28
C ALA A 166 0.79 24.50 -1.98
N MET A 167 0.18 23.34 -1.76
CA MET A 167 -1.23 23.22 -1.38
C MET A 167 -1.53 23.95 -0.06
N GLN A 168 -0.69 23.77 0.95
CA GLN A 168 -0.84 24.46 2.23
C GLN A 168 -0.81 25.99 2.06
N ARG A 169 0.05 26.51 1.21
CA ARG A 169 0.15 27.95 0.94
C ARG A 169 -1.02 28.50 0.12
N MET A 170 -1.52 27.73 -0.85
CA MET A 170 -2.54 28.17 -1.77
C MET A 170 -3.95 27.86 -1.29
N LEU A 171 -4.15 26.73 -0.62
CA LEU A 171 -5.45 26.18 -0.26
C LEU A 171 -5.67 26.12 1.27
N GLY A 172 -4.65 26.39 2.05
CA GLY A 172 -4.70 26.28 3.51
C GLY A 172 -4.67 24.85 4.05
N THR A 173 -4.45 23.85 3.18
CA THR A 173 -4.38 22.43 3.55
C THR A 173 -3.36 21.70 2.69
N GLY A 174 -2.68 20.70 3.26
CA GLY A 174 -1.77 19.82 2.52
C GLY A 174 -2.46 18.62 1.86
N ALA A 175 -3.80 18.59 1.82
CA ALA A 175 -4.61 17.52 1.24
C ALA A 175 -5.53 18.06 0.13
N ALA A 176 -6.06 17.16 -0.70
CA ALA A 176 -7.05 17.48 -1.72
C ALA A 176 -8.30 18.11 -1.09
N THR A 177 -8.86 19.14 -1.71
CA THR A 177 -10.05 19.86 -1.25
C THR A 177 -11.34 19.33 -1.89
N SER A 178 -11.24 18.38 -2.83
CA SER A 178 -12.35 17.76 -3.54
C SER A 178 -12.34 16.25 -3.38
N SER A 179 -13.51 15.65 -3.53
CA SER A 179 -13.71 14.21 -3.55
C SER A 179 -13.59 13.63 -4.96
N TYR A 180 -13.55 12.32 -5.09
CA TYR A 180 -13.62 11.66 -6.39
C TYR A 180 -14.97 11.89 -7.10
N ASP A 181 -16.04 12.09 -6.34
CA ASP A 181 -17.36 12.36 -6.90
C ASP A 181 -17.47 13.74 -7.54
N ASP A 182 -16.64 14.70 -7.11
CA ASP A 182 -16.56 16.01 -7.71
C ASP A 182 -16.00 15.96 -9.14
N ILE A 183 -15.19 14.95 -9.47
CA ILE A 183 -14.73 14.71 -10.85
C ILE A 183 -15.94 14.48 -11.77
N GLU A 184 -16.91 13.70 -11.32
CA GLU A 184 -18.10 13.35 -12.10
C GLU A 184 -19.08 14.53 -12.22
N ARG A 185 -19.08 15.45 -11.25
CA ARG A 185 -19.96 16.63 -11.22
C ARG A 185 -19.33 17.86 -11.89
N ALA A 186 -18.03 17.85 -12.12
CA ALA A 186 -17.32 19.02 -12.68
C ALA A 186 -17.83 19.37 -14.09
N ALA A 187 -18.08 20.65 -14.34
CA ALA A 187 -18.42 21.15 -15.66
C ALA A 187 -17.22 21.07 -16.63
N ALA A 188 -16.02 21.22 -16.10
CA ALA A 188 -14.77 21.11 -16.84
C ALA A 188 -13.69 20.48 -15.97
N LEU A 189 -12.76 19.77 -16.60
CA LEU A 189 -11.59 19.15 -15.96
C LEU A 189 -10.32 19.61 -16.67
N LEU A 190 -9.36 20.09 -15.90
CA LEU A 190 -8.02 20.40 -16.37
C LEU A 190 -7.03 19.38 -15.78
N VAL A 191 -6.40 18.58 -16.64
CA VAL A 191 -5.39 17.59 -16.25
C VAL A 191 -4.04 18.04 -16.78
N VAL A 192 -3.08 18.30 -15.90
CA VAL A 192 -1.76 18.80 -16.25
C VAL A 192 -0.67 17.89 -15.70
N GLY A 193 0.24 17.43 -16.56
CA GLY A 193 1.40 16.64 -16.18
C GLY A 193 1.11 15.27 -15.54
N ALA A 194 -0.09 14.73 -15.76
CA ALA A 194 -0.52 13.47 -15.14
C ALA A 194 -1.09 12.49 -16.17
N ASN A 195 -0.64 11.24 -16.13
CA ASN A 195 -1.29 10.13 -16.82
C ASN A 195 -2.13 9.32 -15.80
N ALA A 196 -3.34 9.82 -15.52
CA ALA A 196 -4.20 9.22 -14.51
C ALA A 196 -4.64 7.79 -14.85
N LEU A 197 -4.72 7.42 -16.13
CA LEU A 197 -5.08 6.06 -16.57
C LEU A 197 -4.00 5.03 -16.22
N ASP A 198 -2.75 5.45 -16.13
CA ASP A 198 -1.62 4.59 -15.79
C ASP A 198 -1.32 4.59 -14.29
N CYS A 199 -1.17 5.78 -13.71
CA CYS A 199 -0.79 5.94 -12.32
C CYS A 199 -1.93 5.62 -11.34
N HIS A 200 -3.17 6.04 -11.65
CA HIS A 200 -4.37 5.93 -10.81
C HIS A 200 -5.58 5.47 -11.64
N PRO A 201 -5.57 4.23 -12.18
CA PRO A 201 -6.49 3.82 -13.25
C PRO A 201 -7.98 3.98 -12.93
N VAL A 202 -8.39 3.80 -11.67
CA VAL A 202 -9.81 3.97 -11.28
C VAL A 202 -10.22 5.45 -11.38
N VAL A 203 -9.37 6.37 -10.93
CA VAL A 203 -9.60 7.82 -11.10
C VAL A 203 -9.53 8.21 -12.57
N GLY A 204 -8.56 7.68 -13.30
CA GLY A 204 -8.44 7.91 -14.75
C GLY A 204 -9.68 7.46 -15.53
N ALA A 205 -10.29 6.33 -15.12
CA ALA A 205 -11.54 5.85 -15.71
C ALA A 205 -12.71 6.82 -15.45
N ARG A 206 -12.83 7.39 -14.23
CA ARG A 206 -13.84 8.40 -13.90
C ARG A 206 -13.65 9.70 -14.72
N ILE A 207 -12.40 10.18 -14.84
CA ILE A 207 -12.06 11.34 -15.68
C ILE A 207 -12.50 11.08 -17.13
N ARG A 208 -12.14 9.92 -17.69
CA ARG A 208 -12.49 9.55 -19.06
C ARG A 208 -14.01 9.45 -19.26
N GLN A 209 -14.71 8.83 -18.33
CA GLN A 209 -16.16 8.70 -18.38
C GLN A 209 -16.86 10.07 -18.34
N ARG A 210 -16.33 11.02 -17.56
CA ARG A 210 -16.87 12.38 -17.49
C ARG A 210 -16.60 13.18 -18.78
N ALA A 211 -15.52 12.89 -19.50
CA ALA A 211 -15.14 13.58 -20.74
C ALA A 211 -15.91 13.07 -21.98
N GLN A 212 -16.68 12.03 -21.87
CA GLN A 212 -17.59 11.50 -22.90
C GLN A 212 -18.98 12.13 -22.80
#